data_1717924ad92057a5a909a0519d5fa874
#
_entry.id   1717924ad92057a5a909a0519d5fa874
#
_cell.length_a   1.000
_cell.length_b   1.000
_cell.length_c   1.000
_cell.angle_alpha   90.00
_cell.angle_beta   90.00
_cell.angle_gamma   90.00
#
_symmetry.space_group_name_H-M   'P 1'
#
loop_
_entity.id
_entity.type
_entity.pdbx_description
1 polymer ?
#
loop_
_entity_poly.entity_id
_entity_poly.type
_entity_poly.pdbx_seq_one_letter_code
_entity_poly.pdbx_strand_id
1 'polypeptide(L)'
;VTEITCHGKGGWALFGRDCTIIDVGGQDTKVITVAGAQVKDFLMNDKCAAGTGKFIEVMASRLGVSLAEFYALAEQGAPLAISAMCTVFAESEVISHIGAGERREDIAAGIVHSVAGRVARLCERHGITGDVALTGGLCDSRYFIATLSGELGRPVASHPFARYAGALGAAIAAAGKDF
;
A
#
# COMPACT_ATOMS: atom_id res chain seq x y z
N VAL A 1 -14.13 -1.57 -19.75
CA VAL A 1 -12.80 -1.44 -19.16
C VAL A 1 -12.92 -1.76 -17.69
N THR A 2 -12.04 -2.61 -17.15
CA THR A 2 -12.03 -2.96 -15.72
C THR A 2 -11.15 -1.99 -14.92
N GLU A 3 -11.35 -1.92 -13.61
CA GLU A 3 -10.50 -1.16 -12.70
C GLU A 3 -9.02 -1.57 -12.83
N ILE A 4 -8.74 -2.86 -12.88
CA ILE A 4 -7.38 -3.40 -13.05
C ILE A 4 -6.73 -2.89 -14.34
N THR A 5 -7.49 -2.89 -15.45
CA THR A 5 -7.01 -2.35 -16.73
C THR A 5 -6.70 -0.84 -16.61
N CYS A 6 -7.54 -0.09 -15.90
CA CYS A 6 -7.29 1.34 -15.67
C CYS A 6 -6.02 1.55 -14.84
N HIS A 7 -5.83 0.81 -13.74
CA HIS A 7 -4.60 0.90 -12.95
C HIS A 7 -3.36 0.54 -13.78
N GLY A 8 -3.43 -0.49 -14.62
CA GLY A 8 -2.33 -0.88 -15.51
C GLY A 8 -1.99 0.21 -16.52
N LYS A 9 -3.00 0.77 -17.23
CA LYS A 9 -2.79 1.86 -18.21
C LYS A 9 -2.25 3.13 -17.53
N GLY A 10 -2.82 3.52 -16.39
CA GLY A 10 -2.37 4.69 -15.66
C GLY A 10 -0.97 4.55 -15.09
N GLY A 11 -0.65 3.38 -14.53
CA GLY A 11 0.69 3.09 -14.05
C GLY A 11 1.72 3.11 -15.20
N TRP A 12 1.42 2.47 -16.32
CA TRP A 12 2.27 2.58 -17.51
C TRP A 12 2.51 4.03 -17.93
N ALA A 13 1.46 4.86 -17.98
CA ALA A 13 1.57 6.25 -18.35
C ALA A 13 2.45 7.07 -17.38
N LEU A 14 2.46 6.73 -16.09
CA LEU A 14 3.26 7.41 -15.08
C LEU A 14 4.72 6.94 -15.04
N PHE A 15 4.95 5.65 -15.21
CA PHE A 15 6.28 5.06 -15.02
C PHE A 15 7.03 4.75 -16.33
N GLY A 16 6.33 4.63 -17.46
CA GLY A 16 6.90 4.52 -18.81
C GLY A 16 7.69 3.23 -19.06
N ARG A 17 7.46 2.16 -18.30
CA ARG A 17 8.24 0.92 -18.37
C ARG A 17 7.49 -0.29 -17.82
N ASP A 18 7.96 -1.48 -18.15
CA ASP A 18 7.49 -2.73 -17.59
C ASP A 18 7.76 -2.77 -16.08
N CYS A 19 6.74 -3.04 -15.30
CA CYS A 19 6.82 -3.00 -13.85
C CYS A 19 5.72 -3.84 -13.18
N THR A 20 5.93 -4.11 -11.91
CA THR A 20 4.88 -4.57 -11.01
C THR A 20 4.33 -3.37 -10.26
N ILE A 21 3.05 -3.07 -10.46
CA ILE A 21 2.33 -2.02 -9.75
C ILE A 21 1.73 -2.62 -8.49
N ILE A 22 2.01 -2.01 -7.34
CA ILE A 22 1.36 -2.29 -6.07
C ILE A 22 0.39 -1.15 -5.82
N ASP A 23 -0.91 -1.41 -5.91
CA ASP A 23 -1.94 -0.43 -5.60
C ASP A 23 -2.49 -0.71 -4.22
N VAL A 24 -2.22 0.18 -3.26
CA VAL A 24 -2.76 0.07 -1.90
C VAL A 24 -3.90 1.06 -1.76
N GLY A 25 -5.10 0.52 -1.98
CA GLY A 25 -6.35 1.27 -1.87
C GLY A 25 -6.86 1.41 -0.43
N GLY A 26 -8.01 2.06 -0.30
CA GLY A 26 -8.70 2.19 0.98
C GLY A 26 -9.26 0.86 1.50
N GLN A 27 -9.76 -0.02 0.65
CA GLN A 27 -10.43 -1.26 1.05
C GLN A 27 -9.80 -2.54 0.48
N ASP A 28 -8.95 -2.41 -0.51
CA ASP A 28 -8.28 -3.51 -1.18
C ASP A 28 -6.81 -3.18 -1.48
N THR A 29 -6.07 -4.20 -1.86
CA THR A 29 -4.68 -4.07 -2.31
C THR A 29 -4.50 -4.96 -3.53
N LYS A 30 -3.92 -4.41 -4.59
CA LYS A 30 -3.72 -5.09 -5.86
C LYS A 30 -2.22 -5.12 -6.18
N VAL A 31 -1.78 -6.25 -6.73
CA VAL A 31 -0.46 -6.39 -7.35
C VAL A 31 -0.71 -6.71 -8.82
N ILE A 32 -0.20 -5.87 -9.71
CA ILE A 32 -0.53 -5.91 -11.14
C ILE A 32 0.78 -5.92 -11.94
N THR A 33 0.99 -6.95 -12.72
CA THR A 33 2.11 -7.01 -13.66
C THR A 33 1.73 -6.31 -14.96
N VAL A 34 2.53 -5.31 -15.34
CA VAL A 34 2.36 -4.56 -16.59
C VAL A 34 3.59 -4.74 -17.46
N ALA A 35 3.38 -5.16 -18.71
CA ALA A 35 4.41 -5.28 -19.72
C ALA A 35 3.87 -4.87 -21.10
N GLY A 36 4.64 -4.06 -21.83
CA GLY A 36 4.24 -3.52 -23.14
C GLY A 36 2.91 -2.76 -23.05
N ALA A 37 2.74 -1.91 -22.03
CA ALA A 37 1.53 -1.13 -21.74
C ALA A 37 0.25 -1.95 -21.47
N GLN A 38 0.37 -3.26 -21.24
CA GLN A 38 -0.76 -4.17 -21.01
C GLN A 38 -0.64 -4.85 -19.65
N VAL A 39 -1.76 -5.02 -18.97
CA VAL A 39 -1.86 -5.90 -17.81
C VAL A 39 -1.66 -7.35 -18.28
N LYS A 40 -0.68 -8.03 -17.70
CA LYS A 40 -0.38 -9.45 -17.98
C LYS A 40 -0.97 -10.38 -16.95
N ASP A 41 -0.91 -9.97 -15.67
CA ASP A 41 -1.42 -10.75 -14.54
C ASP A 41 -1.74 -9.82 -13.38
N PHE A 42 -2.57 -10.27 -12.45
CA PHE A 42 -2.84 -9.53 -11.21
C PHE A 42 -3.28 -10.47 -10.09
N LEU A 43 -3.02 -10.03 -8.87
CA LEU A 43 -3.52 -10.64 -7.64
C LEU A 43 -4.11 -9.54 -6.75
N MET A 44 -5.25 -9.82 -6.13
CA MET A 44 -5.95 -8.84 -5.29
C MET A 44 -6.27 -9.43 -3.92
N ASN A 45 -6.15 -8.59 -2.89
CA ASN A 45 -6.73 -8.80 -1.58
C ASN A 45 -7.90 -7.84 -1.39
N ASP A 46 -9.10 -8.33 -1.57
CA ASP A 46 -10.37 -7.60 -1.45
C ASP A 46 -11.23 -8.08 -0.26
N LYS A 47 -10.79 -9.13 0.45
CA LYS A 47 -11.57 -9.78 1.52
C LYS A 47 -11.13 -9.40 2.92
N CYS A 48 -9.97 -8.78 3.07
CA CYS A 48 -9.40 -8.46 4.37
C CYS A 48 -8.85 -7.03 4.38
N ALA A 49 -9.39 -6.18 5.25
CA ALA A 49 -8.93 -4.81 5.43
C ALA A 49 -7.48 -4.71 5.94
N ALA A 50 -6.97 -5.76 6.61
CA ALA A 50 -5.58 -5.84 7.01
C ALA A 50 -4.66 -5.83 5.77
N GLY A 51 -3.77 -4.86 5.68
CA GLY A 51 -2.93 -4.63 4.49
C GLY A 51 -3.51 -3.58 3.54
N THR A 52 -4.49 -2.79 3.96
CA THR A 52 -5.10 -1.71 3.19
C THR A 52 -5.02 -0.38 3.93
N GLY A 53 -5.32 0.72 3.22
CA GLY A 53 -5.39 2.05 3.83
C GLY A 53 -6.43 2.15 4.95
N LYS A 54 -7.53 1.39 4.87
CA LYS A 54 -8.58 1.37 5.92
C LYS A 54 -8.06 0.86 7.25
N PHE A 55 -7.16 -0.11 7.23
CA PHE A 55 -6.53 -0.59 8.46
C PHE A 55 -5.75 0.54 9.17
N ILE A 56 -4.92 1.27 8.42
CA ILE A 56 -4.15 2.40 8.97
C ILE A 56 -5.10 3.49 9.49
N GLU A 57 -6.17 3.81 8.76
CA GLU A 57 -7.16 4.80 9.15
C GLU A 57 -7.85 4.45 10.48
N VAL A 58 -8.25 3.19 10.64
CA VAL A 58 -8.85 2.70 11.89
C VAL A 58 -7.84 2.80 13.04
N MET A 59 -6.60 2.37 12.83
CA MET A 59 -5.56 2.41 13.87
C MET A 59 -5.16 3.84 14.25
N ALA A 60 -5.05 4.76 13.30
CA ALA A 60 -4.84 6.19 13.56
C ALA A 60 -5.96 6.76 14.43
N SER A 61 -7.21 6.40 14.13
CA SER A 61 -8.36 6.79 14.96
C SER A 61 -8.28 6.21 16.38
N ARG A 62 -7.81 4.97 16.57
CA ARG A 62 -7.60 4.39 17.92
C ARG A 62 -6.49 5.08 18.70
N LEU A 63 -5.45 5.57 18.01
CA LEU A 63 -4.41 6.41 18.60
C LEU A 63 -4.88 7.85 18.83
N GLY A 64 -6.08 8.25 18.37
CA GLY A 64 -6.63 9.60 18.50
C GLY A 64 -5.87 10.64 17.69
N VAL A 65 -5.39 10.29 16.50
CA VAL A 65 -4.60 11.17 15.62
C VAL A 65 -5.15 11.17 14.20
N SER A 66 -4.86 12.24 13.46
CA SER A 66 -5.04 12.28 12.01
C SER A 66 -4.04 11.36 11.30
N LEU A 67 -4.31 11.03 10.03
CA LEU A 67 -3.37 10.24 9.22
C LEU A 67 -2.00 10.92 9.06
N ALA A 68 -1.96 12.25 8.94
CA ALA A 68 -0.71 12.98 8.83
C ALA A 68 0.13 12.87 10.12
N GLU A 69 -0.52 13.05 11.28
CA GLU A 69 0.13 12.87 12.59
C GLU A 69 0.56 11.41 12.80
N PHE A 70 -0.26 10.45 12.37
CA PHE A 70 0.06 9.03 12.46
C PHE A 70 1.38 8.69 11.74
N TYR A 71 1.57 9.16 10.51
CA TYR A 71 2.81 8.93 9.79
C TYR A 71 4.00 9.67 10.41
N ALA A 72 3.79 10.89 10.91
CA ALA A 72 4.82 11.64 11.63
C ALA A 72 5.26 10.93 12.93
N LEU A 73 4.35 10.28 13.64
CA LEU A 73 4.66 9.41 14.77
C LEU A 73 5.46 8.19 14.32
N ALA A 74 4.98 7.48 13.31
CA ALA A 74 5.61 6.26 12.83
C ALA A 74 7.07 6.46 12.39
N GLU A 75 7.39 7.61 11.79
CA GLU A 75 8.76 7.97 11.40
C GLU A 75 9.73 8.12 12.60
N GLN A 76 9.22 8.34 13.80
CA GLN A 76 10.00 8.56 15.01
C GLN A 76 10.06 7.34 15.92
N GLY A 77 9.31 6.29 15.59
CA GLY A 77 9.18 5.09 16.42
C GLY A 77 10.12 3.95 16.05
N ALA A 78 10.40 3.11 17.03
CA ALA A 78 10.94 1.76 16.81
C ALA A 78 9.75 0.79 16.69
N PRO A 79 9.60 0.01 15.60
CA PRO A 79 8.36 -0.73 15.34
C PRO A 79 8.13 -1.83 16.38
N LEU A 80 7.02 -1.75 17.11
CA LEU A 80 6.51 -2.83 17.93
C LEU A 80 5.95 -3.95 17.04
N ALA A 81 6.14 -5.19 17.45
CA ALA A 81 5.56 -6.33 16.75
C ALA A 81 4.03 -6.32 16.88
N ILE A 82 3.32 -6.16 15.76
CA ILE A 82 1.87 -6.36 15.68
C ILE A 82 1.63 -7.71 15.02
N SER A 83 1.33 -8.71 15.84
CA SER A 83 1.29 -10.13 15.44
C SER A 83 -0.04 -10.54 14.81
N ALA A 84 -1.13 -9.90 15.20
CA ALA A 84 -2.46 -10.28 14.79
C ALA A 84 -2.70 -10.16 13.28
N MET A 85 -3.14 -11.25 12.67
CA MET A 85 -3.41 -11.30 11.23
C MET A 85 -4.75 -10.64 10.84
N CYS A 86 -5.72 -10.65 11.72
CA CYS A 86 -7.04 -10.08 11.50
C CYS A 86 -7.10 -8.66 12.07
N THR A 87 -7.75 -7.74 11.36
CA THR A 87 -7.93 -6.34 11.81
C THR A 87 -8.52 -6.23 13.21
N VAL A 88 -9.51 -7.07 13.54
CA VAL A 88 -10.18 -7.04 14.86
C VAL A 88 -9.21 -7.42 15.98
N PHE A 89 -8.40 -8.45 15.78
CA PHE A 89 -7.40 -8.85 16.79
C PHE A 89 -6.23 -7.87 16.85
N ALA A 90 -5.81 -7.32 15.72
CA ALA A 90 -4.78 -6.27 15.70
C ALA A 90 -5.24 -5.00 16.42
N GLU A 91 -6.52 -4.64 16.32
CA GLU A 91 -7.10 -3.54 17.08
C GLU A 91 -7.00 -3.79 18.58
N SER A 92 -7.37 -5.00 19.04
CA SER A 92 -7.26 -5.37 20.47
C SER A 92 -5.81 -5.38 20.93
N GLU A 93 -4.87 -5.82 20.12
CA GLU A 93 -3.43 -5.80 20.40
C GLU A 93 -2.92 -4.36 20.55
N VAL A 94 -3.29 -3.47 19.63
CA VAL A 94 -2.95 -2.04 19.68
C VAL A 94 -3.53 -1.37 20.95
N ILE A 95 -4.78 -1.66 21.30
CA ILE A 95 -5.40 -1.15 22.54
C ILE A 95 -4.62 -1.66 23.77
N SER A 96 -4.17 -2.91 23.75
CA SER A 96 -3.34 -3.48 24.85
C SER A 96 -2.00 -2.77 24.99
N HIS A 97 -1.33 -2.45 23.87
CA HIS A 97 -0.09 -1.66 23.88
C HIS A 97 -0.31 -0.25 24.44
N ILE A 98 -1.41 0.41 24.04
CA ILE A 98 -1.79 1.72 24.60
C ILE A 98 -2.00 1.60 26.12
N GLY A 99 -2.72 0.56 26.57
CA GLY A 99 -2.99 0.32 28.00
C GLY A 99 -1.72 -0.02 28.80
N ALA A 100 -0.72 -0.62 28.17
CA ALA A 100 0.59 -0.90 28.76
C ALA A 100 1.50 0.35 28.86
N GLY A 101 1.09 1.48 28.27
CA GLY A 101 1.87 2.72 28.26
C GLY A 101 3.01 2.73 27.23
N GLU A 102 2.94 1.87 26.21
CA GLU A 102 3.91 1.88 25.12
C GLU A 102 3.85 3.21 24.35
N ARG A 103 4.97 3.61 23.77
CA ARG A 103 5.05 4.86 23.04
C ARG A 103 4.18 4.83 21.77
N ARG A 104 3.42 5.89 21.56
CA ARG A 104 2.54 6.01 20.39
C ARG A 104 3.31 5.92 19.08
N GLU A 105 4.54 6.42 19.05
CA GLU A 105 5.46 6.36 17.91
C GLU A 105 5.79 4.91 17.55
N ASP A 106 6.10 4.10 18.57
CA ASP A 106 6.50 2.70 18.39
C ASP A 106 5.30 1.84 17.94
N ILE A 107 4.11 2.13 18.49
CA ILE A 107 2.85 1.50 18.05
C ILE A 107 2.55 1.87 16.58
N ALA A 108 2.66 3.15 16.21
CA ALA A 108 2.39 3.63 14.86
C ALA A 108 3.38 3.00 13.86
N ALA A 109 4.67 2.95 14.20
CA ALA A 109 5.69 2.28 13.38
C ALA A 109 5.36 0.78 13.20
N GLY A 110 5.00 0.08 14.26
CA GLY A 110 4.60 -1.34 14.22
C GLY A 110 3.39 -1.59 13.30
N ILE A 111 2.40 -0.70 13.31
CA ILE A 111 1.24 -0.77 12.42
C ILE A 111 1.67 -0.63 10.96
N VAL A 112 2.52 0.34 10.63
CA VAL A 112 3.03 0.53 9.25
C VAL A 112 3.79 -0.71 8.78
N HIS A 113 4.67 -1.26 9.61
CA HIS A 113 5.43 -2.49 9.31
C HIS A 113 4.49 -3.69 9.12
N SER A 114 3.45 -3.84 9.93
CA SER A 114 2.46 -4.91 9.78
C SER A 114 1.75 -4.83 8.42
N VAL A 115 1.37 -3.61 7.97
CA VAL A 115 0.73 -3.41 6.66
C VAL A 115 1.73 -3.69 5.53
N ALA A 116 2.93 -3.13 5.59
CA ALA A 116 3.96 -3.33 4.57
C ALA A 116 4.32 -4.83 4.41
N GLY A 117 4.50 -5.55 5.51
CA GLY A 117 4.75 -7.00 5.49
C GLY A 117 3.60 -7.81 4.88
N ARG A 118 2.34 -7.37 5.03
CA ARG A 118 1.19 -8.02 4.36
C ARG A 118 1.18 -7.77 2.87
N VAL A 119 1.47 -6.53 2.46
CA VAL A 119 1.60 -6.15 1.06
C VAL A 119 2.75 -6.93 0.42
N ALA A 120 3.89 -7.04 1.09
CA ALA A 120 5.04 -7.81 0.63
C ALA A 120 4.69 -9.30 0.40
N ARG A 121 3.99 -9.93 1.34
CA ARG A 121 3.51 -11.33 1.16
C ARG A 121 2.54 -11.48 0.00
N LEU A 122 1.70 -10.48 -0.29
CA LEU A 122 0.84 -10.49 -1.48
C LEU A 122 1.70 -10.45 -2.76
N CYS A 123 2.74 -9.61 -2.77
CA CYS A 123 3.70 -9.52 -3.87
C CYS A 123 4.49 -10.82 -4.08
N GLU A 124 4.92 -11.47 -3.00
CA GLU A 124 5.60 -12.78 -3.07
C GLU A 124 4.72 -13.85 -3.71
N ARG A 125 3.44 -13.89 -3.34
CA ARG A 125 2.48 -14.85 -3.92
C ARG A 125 2.19 -14.59 -5.40
N HIS A 126 2.20 -13.33 -5.83
CA HIS A 126 1.98 -12.95 -7.22
C HIS A 126 3.25 -13.19 -8.06
N GLY A 127 4.40 -12.92 -7.49
CA GLY A 127 5.67 -12.79 -8.18
C GLY A 127 5.89 -11.36 -8.68
N ILE A 128 7.10 -10.86 -8.46
CA ILE A 128 7.49 -9.51 -8.90
C ILE A 128 8.31 -9.62 -10.18
N THR A 129 7.89 -8.89 -11.21
CA THR A 129 8.62 -8.75 -12.47
C THR A 129 8.96 -7.29 -12.73
N GLY A 130 10.19 -7.02 -13.17
CA GLY A 130 10.65 -5.66 -13.46
C GLY A 130 10.78 -4.78 -12.22
N ASP A 131 10.64 -3.50 -12.41
CA ASP A 131 10.64 -2.49 -11.34
C ASP A 131 9.34 -2.55 -10.53
N VAL A 132 9.38 -2.02 -9.32
CA VAL A 132 8.21 -1.95 -8.43
C VAL A 132 7.73 -0.51 -8.31
N ALA A 133 6.45 -0.29 -8.57
CA ALA A 133 5.79 1.00 -8.49
C ALA A 133 4.63 0.95 -7.49
N LEU A 134 4.54 1.93 -6.59
CA LEU A 134 3.46 2.06 -5.62
C LEU A 134 2.45 3.10 -6.11
N THR A 135 1.17 2.73 -6.06
CA THR A 135 0.02 3.58 -6.35
C THR A 135 -1.02 3.50 -5.21
N GLY A 136 -2.10 4.23 -5.33
CA GLY A 136 -3.17 4.24 -4.32
C GLY A 136 -2.91 5.21 -3.17
N GLY A 137 -3.68 5.06 -2.09
CA GLY A 137 -3.71 6.03 -0.98
C GLY A 137 -2.43 6.14 -0.16
N LEU A 138 -1.58 5.13 -0.19
CA LEU A 138 -0.34 5.10 0.60
C LEU A 138 0.91 5.56 -0.19
N CYS A 139 0.77 5.89 -1.46
CA CYS A 139 1.89 6.25 -2.34
C CYS A 139 2.58 7.57 -1.98
N ASP A 140 1.97 8.40 -1.15
CA ASP A 140 2.53 9.69 -0.71
C ASP A 140 3.34 9.57 0.59
N SER A 141 3.23 8.47 1.33
CA SER A 141 3.96 8.26 2.59
C SER A 141 5.38 7.75 2.31
N ARG A 142 6.37 8.61 2.51
CA ARG A 142 7.79 8.24 2.38
C ARG A 142 8.16 7.11 3.33
N TYR A 143 7.64 7.13 4.54
CA TYR A 143 7.89 6.09 5.54
C TYR A 143 7.34 4.73 5.08
N PHE A 144 6.09 4.70 4.56
CA PHE A 144 5.52 3.47 4.02
C PHE A 144 6.31 2.94 2.82
N ILE A 145 6.73 3.82 1.90
CA ILE A 145 7.54 3.43 0.73
C ILE A 145 8.88 2.82 1.17
N ALA A 146 9.57 3.46 2.14
CA ALA A 146 10.83 2.96 2.66
C ALA A 146 10.66 1.61 3.38
N THR A 147 9.63 1.48 4.22
CA THR A 147 9.30 0.24 4.92
C THR A 147 8.98 -0.89 3.94
N LEU A 148 8.12 -0.63 2.94
CA LEU A 148 7.78 -1.62 1.93
C LEU A 148 8.99 -2.02 1.07
N SER A 149 9.87 -1.06 0.76
CA SER A 149 11.13 -1.35 0.06
C SER A 149 12.03 -2.29 0.87
N GLY A 150 12.09 -2.09 2.18
CA GLY A 150 12.82 -2.98 3.10
C GLY A 150 12.21 -4.38 3.15
N GLU A 151 10.90 -4.49 3.28
CA GLU A 151 10.17 -5.78 3.31
C GLU A 151 10.33 -6.57 2.00
N LEU A 152 10.39 -5.89 0.85
CA LEU A 152 10.57 -6.50 -0.46
C LEU A 152 12.04 -6.75 -0.83
N GLY A 153 12.99 -6.20 -0.08
CA GLY A 153 14.42 -6.25 -0.42
C GLY A 153 14.78 -5.58 -1.74
N ARG A 154 13.95 -4.65 -2.22
CA ARG A 154 14.16 -3.91 -3.47
C ARG A 154 13.50 -2.53 -3.43
N PRO A 155 13.99 -1.55 -4.23
CA PRO A 155 13.41 -0.22 -4.23
C PRO A 155 11.98 -0.22 -4.78
N VAL A 156 11.11 0.53 -4.11
CA VAL A 156 9.74 0.83 -4.54
C VAL A 156 9.70 2.28 -4.98
N ALA A 157 9.33 2.51 -6.24
CA ALA A 157 9.17 3.84 -6.80
C ALA A 157 7.73 4.35 -6.58
N SER A 158 7.57 5.66 -6.45
CA SER A 158 6.28 6.34 -6.50
C SER A 158 6.36 7.55 -7.42
N HIS A 159 5.22 8.16 -7.72
CA HIS A 159 5.11 9.32 -8.59
C HIS A 159 4.13 10.32 -7.96
N PRO A 160 4.31 11.65 -8.11
CA PRO A 160 3.40 12.65 -7.53
C PRO A 160 1.91 12.47 -7.91
N PHE A 161 1.64 11.84 -9.03
CA PHE A 161 0.27 11.51 -9.48
C PHE A 161 -0.09 10.02 -9.29
N ALA A 162 0.71 9.24 -8.59
CA ALA A 162 0.48 7.79 -8.42
C ALA A 162 -0.86 7.46 -7.75
N ARG A 163 -1.33 8.34 -6.86
CA ARG A 163 -2.67 8.23 -6.24
C ARG A 163 -3.80 8.20 -7.27
N TYR A 164 -3.61 8.85 -8.41
CA TYR A 164 -4.61 9.00 -9.46
C TYR A 164 -4.40 8.04 -10.63
N ALA A 165 -3.53 7.03 -10.50
CA ALA A 165 -3.21 6.09 -11.57
C ALA A 165 -4.46 5.45 -12.20
N GLY A 166 -5.40 4.98 -11.38
CA GLY A 166 -6.66 4.41 -11.85
C GLY A 166 -7.50 5.42 -12.66
N ALA A 167 -7.64 6.65 -12.18
CA ALA A 167 -8.38 7.71 -12.86
C ALA A 167 -7.70 8.13 -14.18
N LEU A 168 -6.37 8.24 -14.18
CA LEU A 168 -5.60 8.53 -15.38
C LEU A 168 -5.80 7.43 -16.43
N GLY A 169 -5.70 6.17 -16.03
CA GLY A 169 -5.91 5.04 -16.94
C GLY A 169 -7.34 4.95 -17.47
N ALA A 170 -8.35 5.31 -16.66
CA ALA A 170 -9.73 5.43 -17.12
C ALA A 170 -9.89 6.52 -18.18
N ALA A 171 -9.27 7.68 -17.98
CA ALA A 171 -9.28 8.77 -18.95
C ALA A 171 -8.58 8.38 -20.27
N ILE A 172 -7.44 7.70 -20.19
CA ILE A 172 -6.71 7.17 -21.35
C ILE A 172 -7.58 6.18 -22.12
N ALA A 173 -8.22 5.24 -21.43
CA ALA A 173 -9.11 4.26 -22.04
C ALA A 173 -10.32 4.92 -22.71
N ALA A 174 -10.91 5.95 -22.08
CA ALA A 174 -12.03 6.69 -22.65
C ALA A 174 -11.64 7.50 -23.90
N ALA A 175 -10.39 8.00 -23.97
CA ALA A 175 -9.86 8.70 -25.12
C ALA A 175 -9.52 7.78 -26.32
N GLY A 176 -9.70 6.46 -26.19
CA GLY A 176 -9.37 5.49 -27.24
C GLY A 176 -7.87 5.43 -27.57
N LYS A 177 -7.02 5.87 -26.62
CA LYS A 177 -5.57 5.82 -26.79
C LYS A 177 -5.05 4.48 -26.28
N ASP A 178 -4.46 3.72 -27.15
CA ASP A 178 -3.57 2.62 -26.81
C ASP A 178 -2.13 3.12 -26.86
N PHE A 179 -1.31 2.71 -25.89
CA PHE A 179 0.12 3.02 -25.85
C PHE A 179 0.90 1.92 -26.57
#